data_6935bd17cd68198a1c491fc059af17c7
#
_entry.id   6935bd17cd68198a1c491fc059af17c7
#
_cell.length_a   1.000
_cell.length_b   1.000
_cell.length_c   1.000
_cell.angle_alpha   90.00
_cell.angle_beta   90.00
_cell.angle_gamma   90.00
#
_symmetry.space_group_name_H-M   'P 1'
#
loop_
_entity.id
_entity.type
_entity.pdbx_description
1 polymer ?
#
loop_
_entity_poly.entity_id
_entity_poly.type
_entity_poly.pdbx_seq_one_letter_code
_entity_poly.pdbx_strand_id
1 'polypeptide(L)'
;MGRTLDYEFSYGEEITITPRNYEFDFRHAGKINTHYALIGMAFVSEGYPLYYDAVNEKGLGMAGLNFVGNAAYEDVLPEGETDRDQVAQFEFIPWILTQCASVKEAREKLSKLRLTGTAFSKQLPTSQLHWMIADKDACIVVESMKDGLHVYD
;
A
#
# COMPACT_ATOMS: atom_id res chain seq x y z
N MET A 1 13.64 -9.34 1.81
CA MET A 1 13.55 -7.88 2.06
C MET A 1 13.78 -7.62 3.54
N GLY A 2 14.46 -6.56 3.90
CA GLY A 2 14.63 -6.09 5.28
C GLY A 2 14.54 -4.57 5.32
N ARG A 3 13.97 -4.04 6.40
CA ARG A 3 13.88 -2.60 6.65
C ARG A 3 13.98 -2.32 8.13
N THR A 4 14.39 -1.13 8.50
CA THR A 4 14.28 -0.59 9.86
C THR A 4 13.10 0.35 9.95
N LEU A 5 12.30 0.22 11.00
CA LEU A 5 11.21 1.14 11.33
C LEU A 5 11.70 2.03 12.47
N ASP A 6 11.95 3.30 12.17
CA ASP A 6 12.57 4.24 13.09
C ASP A 6 11.72 5.50 13.25
N TYR A 7 11.20 5.70 14.47
CA TYR A 7 10.43 6.85 14.88
C TYR A 7 10.93 7.39 16.22
N GLU A 8 10.70 8.67 16.49
CA GLU A 8 11.02 9.30 17.77
C GLU A 8 10.21 8.73 18.95
N PHE A 9 9.05 8.14 18.68
CA PHE A 9 8.17 7.52 19.66
C PHE A 9 7.31 6.42 18.99
N SER A 10 6.77 5.51 19.83
CA SER A 10 5.86 4.46 19.34
C SER A 10 4.46 5.02 19.13
N TYR A 11 3.86 4.67 18.00
CA TYR A 11 2.44 4.91 17.70
C TYR A 11 1.53 3.76 18.16
N GLY A 12 2.09 2.71 18.78
CA GLY A 12 1.38 1.48 19.12
C GLY A 12 1.38 0.48 17.97
N GLU A 13 2.45 0.50 17.18
CA GLU A 13 2.66 -0.47 16.10
C GLU A 13 2.86 -1.87 16.66
N GLU A 14 2.28 -2.86 16.00
CA GLU A 14 2.32 -4.26 16.41
C GLU A 14 2.43 -5.20 15.20
N ILE A 15 2.98 -6.39 15.44
CA ILE A 15 2.97 -7.45 14.43
C ILE A 15 1.54 -7.89 14.21
N THR A 16 1.07 -7.75 12.98
CA THR A 16 -0.32 -7.97 12.61
C THR A 16 -0.41 -9.03 11.54
N ILE A 17 -1.33 -9.97 11.72
CA ILE A 17 -1.68 -10.98 10.71
C ILE A 17 -3.07 -10.66 10.17
N THR A 18 -3.18 -10.55 8.85
CA THR A 18 -4.46 -10.44 8.17
C THR A 18 -4.76 -11.77 7.47
N PRO A 19 -5.77 -12.52 7.93
CA PRO A 19 -6.10 -13.82 7.35
C PRO A 19 -6.72 -13.69 5.95
N ARG A 20 -6.72 -14.78 5.18
CA ARG A 20 -7.20 -14.85 3.79
C ARG A 20 -8.64 -14.38 3.57
N ASN A 21 -9.46 -14.42 4.61
CA ASN A 21 -10.89 -14.09 4.55
C ASN A 21 -11.27 -12.79 5.25
N TYR A 22 -10.26 -12.01 5.69
CA TYR A 22 -10.51 -10.66 6.19
C TYR A 22 -11.09 -9.80 5.06
N GLU A 23 -12.23 -9.15 5.28
CA GLU A 23 -12.81 -8.27 4.29
C GLU A 23 -12.11 -6.91 4.27
N PHE A 24 -11.40 -6.62 3.19
CA PHE A 24 -10.97 -5.27 2.87
C PHE A 24 -12.06 -4.55 2.09
N ASP A 25 -12.54 -3.46 2.62
CA ASP A 25 -13.43 -2.52 1.95
C ASP A 25 -12.63 -1.28 1.54
N PHE A 26 -12.03 -1.33 0.36
CA PHE A 26 -11.23 -0.24 -0.17
C PHE A 26 -12.11 0.96 -0.51
N ARG A 27 -11.63 2.15 -0.19
CA ARG A 27 -12.40 3.40 -0.32
C ARG A 27 -12.96 3.62 -1.72
N HIS A 28 -12.21 3.23 -2.75
CA HIS A 28 -12.58 3.45 -4.14
C HIS A 28 -12.45 2.20 -5.03
N ALA A 29 -11.81 1.15 -4.56
CA ALA A 29 -11.48 -0.05 -5.34
C ALA A 29 -12.34 -1.27 -5.02
N GLY A 30 -13.43 -1.09 -4.23
CA GLY A 30 -14.35 -2.17 -3.90
C GLY A 30 -13.88 -3.08 -2.77
N LYS A 31 -14.58 -4.20 -2.59
CA LYS A 31 -14.34 -5.15 -1.49
C LYS A 31 -13.59 -6.38 -1.98
N ILE A 32 -12.70 -6.89 -1.12
CA ILE A 32 -12.02 -8.17 -1.31
C ILE A 32 -12.13 -8.96 -0.01
N ASN A 33 -12.70 -10.16 -0.05
CA ASN A 33 -12.86 -11.05 1.10
C ASN A 33 -12.26 -12.46 0.88
N THR A 34 -11.55 -12.66 -0.22
CA THR A 34 -10.76 -13.86 -0.52
C THR A 34 -9.48 -13.42 -1.19
N HIS A 35 -8.35 -13.55 -0.49
CA HIS A 35 -7.08 -13.00 -0.90
C HIS A 35 -5.91 -13.71 -0.20
N TYR A 36 -4.68 -13.35 -0.53
CA TYR A 36 -3.49 -13.84 0.18
C TYR A 36 -3.46 -13.29 1.62
N ALA A 37 -3.04 -14.14 2.56
CA ALA A 37 -2.77 -13.73 3.92
C ALA A 37 -1.53 -12.81 3.97
N LEU A 38 -1.56 -11.85 4.89
CA LEU A 38 -0.48 -10.90 5.12
C LEU A 38 0.03 -11.02 6.55
N ILE A 39 1.31 -10.75 6.74
CA ILE A 39 1.93 -10.50 8.04
C ILE A 39 2.88 -9.32 7.93
N GLY A 40 2.84 -8.42 8.89
CA GLY A 40 3.72 -7.25 8.90
C GLY A 40 3.57 -6.40 10.14
N MET A 41 4.25 -5.27 10.13
CA MET A 41 4.13 -4.25 11.17
C MET A 41 3.02 -3.27 10.80
N ALA A 42 2.04 -3.10 11.68
CA ALA A 42 0.91 -2.21 11.45
C ALA A 42 0.51 -1.43 12.70
N PHE A 43 -0.08 -0.28 12.47
CA PHE A 43 -0.93 0.39 13.45
C PHE A 43 -2.38 -0.01 13.16
N VAL A 44 -3.02 -0.70 14.10
CA VAL A 44 -4.41 -1.14 13.94
C VAL A 44 -5.35 -0.06 14.49
N SER A 45 -6.20 0.48 13.64
CA SER A 45 -7.20 1.47 14.00
C SER A 45 -8.57 1.04 13.50
N GLU A 46 -9.56 0.99 14.40
CA GLU A 46 -10.94 0.60 14.08
C GLU A 46 -11.04 -0.76 13.35
N GLY A 47 -10.17 -1.71 13.75
CA GLY A 47 -10.09 -3.03 13.13
C GLY A 47 -9.42 -3.05 11.75
N TYR A 48 -8.87 -1.92 11.28
CA TYR A 48 -8.16 -1.81 10.01
C TYR A 48 -6.64 -1.79 10.24
N PRO A 49 -5.87 -2.68 9.55
CA PRO A 49 -4.43 -2.71 9.67
C PRO A 49 -3.77 -1.66 8.77
N LEU A 50 -3.29 -0.59 9.34
CA LEU A 50 -2.46 0.41 8.66
C LEU A 50 -1.02 -0.10 8.63
N TYR A 51 -0.66 -0.86 7.60
CA TYR A 51 0.66 -1.46 7.47
C TYR A 51 1.74 -0.44 7.15
N TYR A 52 2.85 -0.50 7.89
CA TYR A 52 4.13 0.15 7.53
C TYR A 52 4.89 -0.69 6.51
N ASP A 53 4.83 -2.00 6.70
CA ASP A 53 5.37 -3.03 5.82
C ASP A 53 4.58 -4.32 6.01
N ALA A 54 4.63 -5.19 5.03
CA ALA A 54 4.08 -6.53 5.14
C ALA A 54 4.70 -7.46 4.09
N VAL A 55 4.51 -8.74 4.30
CA VAL A 55 4.78 -9.80 3.33
C VAL A 55 3.55 -10.67 3.21
N ASN A 56 3.24 -11.13 2.01
CA ASN A 56 2.18 -12.10 1.81
C ASN A 56 2.68 -13.54 1.79
N GLU A 57 1.78 -14.48 1.86
CA GLU A 57 2.09 -15.92 1.86
C GLU A 57 2.77 -16.44 0.58
N LYS A 58 2.82 -15.62 -0.49
CA LYS A 58 3.51 -15.93 -1.75
C LYS A 58 4.96 -15.44 -1.76
N GLY A 59 5.38 -14.71 -0.72
CA GLY A 59 6.73 -14.18 -0.60
C GLY A 59 6.94 -12.81 -1.23
N LEU A 60 5.87 -12.14 -1.66
CA LEU A 60 5.95 -10.73 -2.06
C LEU A 60 5.92 -9.84 -0.83
N GLY A 61 6.90 -8.97 -0.69
CA GLY A 61 7.02 -7.98 0.39
C GLY A 61 6.90 -6.55 -0.12
N MET A 62 6.33 -5.68 0.71
CA MET A 62 6.20 -4.25 0.43
C MET A 62 6.41 -3.44 1.70
N ALA A 63 7.14 -2.34 1.59
CA ALA A 63 7.42 -1.42 2.69
C ALA A 63 7.27 0.03 2.24
N GLY A 64 6.65 0.85 3.10
CA GLY A 64 6.61 2.30 2.94
C GLY A 64 7.80 2.97 3.64
N LEU A 65 8.38 3.97 3.00
CA LEU A 65 9.50 4.75 3.50
C LEU A 65 9.20 6.24 3.33
N ASN A 66 9.78 7.07 4.20
CA ASN A 66 9.58 8.52 4.15
C ASN A 66 10.07 9.13 2.83
N PHE A 67 9.22 9.98 2.26
CA PHE A 67 9.49 10.70 1.01
C PHE A 67 9.01 12.16 1.10
N VAL A 68 9.28 12.77 2.24
CA VAL A 68 8.79 14.10 2.61
C VAL A 68 9.27 15.16 1.63
N GLY A 69 8.35 16.01 1.17
CA GLY A 69 8.61 17.08 0.21
C GLY A 69 8.57 16.65 -1.25
N ASN A 70 8.57 15.36 -1.55
CA ASN A 70 8.56 14.82 -2.91
C ASN A 70 7.27 14.09 -3.27
N ALA A 71 6.68 13.40 -2.29
CA ALA A 71 5.44 12.65 -2.50
C ALA A 71 4.28 13.58 -2.90
N ALA A 72 3.54 13.19 -3.93
CA ALA A 72 2.30 13.82 -4.33
C ALA A 72 1.33 12.73 -4.80
N TYR A 73 0.05 12.90 -4.46
CA TYR A 73 -0.99 11.94 -4.80
C TYR A 73 -2.04 12.59 -5.66
N GLU A 74 -2.74 11.77 -6.45
CA GLU A 74 -3.77 12.24 -7.35
C GLU A 74 -5.09 12.52 -6.60
N ASP A 75 -5.90 13.41 -7.15
CA ASP A 75 -7.28 13.63 -6.68
C ASP A 75 -8.16 12.44 -7.06
N VAL A 76 -9.18 12.18 -6.25
CA VAL A 76 -10.22 11.19 -6.55
C VAL A 76 -11.09 11.72 -7.68
N LEU A 77 -11.29 10.91 -8.72
CA LEU A 77 -12.23 11.18 -9.80
C LEU A 77 -13.57 10.50 -9.53
N PRO A 78 -14.69 11.08 -9.98
CA PRO A 78 -15.99 10.43 -9.94
C PRO A 78 -15.99 9.07 -10.65
N GLU A 79 -16.88 8.18 -10.22
CA GLU A 79 -17.04 6.88 -10.84
C GLU A 79 -17.32 7.00 -12.35
N GLY A 80 -16.61 6.22 -13.14
CA GLY A 80 -16.72 6.24 -14.61
C GLY A 80 -15.87 7.29 -15.32
N GLU A 81 -15.21 8.20 -14.60
CA GLU A 81 -14.31 9.20 -15.20
C GLU A 81 -12.87 8.72 -15.38
N THR A 82 -12.55 7.53 -14.90
CA THR A 82 -11.25 6.89 -15.12
C THR A 82 -11.41 5.37 -15.27
N ASP A 83 -10.58 4.77 -16.10
CA ASP A 83 -10.43 3.31 -16.24
C ASP A 83 -9.32 2.74 -15.34
N ARG A 84 -8.62 3.62 -14.60
CA ARG A 84 -7.59 3.21 -13.63
C ARG A 84 -8.21 2.85 -12.29
N ASP A 85 -7.59 1.91 -11.60
CA ASP A 85 -7.95 1.55 -10.23
C ASP A 85 -7.56 2.68 -9.27
N GLN A 86 -8.53 3.30 -8.63
CA GLN A 86 -8.30 4.34 -7.63
C GLN A 86 -8.07 3.70 -6.26
N VAL A 87 -6.93 3.94 -5.67
CA VAL A 87 -6.52 3.37 -4.38
C VAL A 87 -6.03 4.47 -3.46
N ALA A 88 -6.55 4.51 -2.24
CA ALA A 88 -6.07 5.47 -1.24
C ALA A 88 -4.64 5.11 -0.80
N GLN A 89 -3.83 6.12 -0.53
CA GLN A 89 -2.44 5.94 -0.13
C GLN A 89 -2.28 4.96 1.04
N PHE A 90 -3.12 5.05 2.08
CA PHE A 90 -3.05 4.17 3.25
C PHE A 90 -3.44 2.71 2.96
N GLU A 91 -4.09 2.44 1.83
CA GLU A 91 -4.54 1.10 1.40
C GLU A 91 -3.55 0.44 0.44
N PHE A 92 -2.50 1.13 0.03
CA PHE A 92 -1.66 0.70 -1.08
C PHE A 92 -0.93 -0.62 -0.78
N ILE A 93 -0.37 -0.79 0.42
CA ILE A 93 0.29 -2.04 0.82
C ILE A 93 -0.69 -3.23 0.78
N PRO A 94 -1.83 -3.22 1.49
CA PRO A 94 -2.76 -4.35 1.42
C PRO A 94 -3.37 -4.54 0.03
N TRP A 95 -3.61 -3.47 -0.74
CA TRP A 95 -4.17 -3.61 -2.09
C TRP A 95 -3.25 -4.37 -3.04
N ILE A 96 -1.95 -4.14 -2.99
CA ILE A 96 -0.96 -4.91 -3.75
C ILE A 96 -0.82 -6.33 -3.20
N LEU A 97 -0.57 -6.47 -1.91
CA LEU A 97 -0.18 -7.76 -1.32
C LEU A 97 -1.31 -8.78 -1.23
N THR A 98 -2.57 -8.34 -1.21
CA THR A 98 -3.72 -9.25 -1.24
C THR A 98 -3.91 -9.90 -2.60
N GLN A 99 -3.43 -9.31 -3.68
CA GLN A 99 -3.74 -9.68 -5.06
C GLN A 99 -2.57 -10.17 -5.88
N CYS A 100 -1.34 -9.78 -5.53
CA CYS A 100 -0.14 -10.06 -6.32
C CYS A 100 0.75 -11.09 -5.65
N ALA A 101 1.20 -12.08 -6.41
CA ALA A 101 2.14 -13.10 -5.94
C ALA A 101 3.60 -12.77 -6.24
N SER A 102 3.85 -11.77 -7.11
CA SER A 102 5.18 -11.43 -7.59
C SER A 102 5.31 -9.94 -7.94
N VAL A 103 6.55 -9.47 -8.03
CA VAL A 103 6.86 -8.11 -8.55
C VAL A 103 6.32 -7.93 -9.97
N LYS A 104 6.33 -8.98 -10.80
CA LYS A 104 5.76 -8.91 -12.16
C LYS A 104 4.26 -8.58 -12.12
N GLU A 105 3.48 -9.28 -11.30
CA GLU A 105 2.05 -9.00 -11.14
C GLU A 105 1.80 -7.62 -10.53
N ALA A 106 2.63 -7.21 -9.57
CA ALA A 106 2.57 -5.86 -9.02
C ALA A 106 2.76 -4.78 -10.11
N ARG A 107 3.74 -4.95 -11.02
CA ARG A 107 3.94 -4.03 -12.15
C ARG A 107 2.70 -3.91 -13.04
N GLU A 108 2.01 -5.02 -13.31
CA GLU A 108 0.78 -5.01 -14.10
C GLU A 108 -0.32 -4.20 -13.42
N LYS A 109 -0.46 -4.34 -12.09
CA LYS A 109 -1.38 -3.52 -11.28
C LYS A 109 -0.98 -2.04 -11.26
N LEU A 110 0.30 -1.76 -11.08
CA LEU A 110 0.82 -0.38 -11.05
C LEU A 110 0.58 0.38 -12.35
N SER A 111 0.60 -0.30 -13.49
CA SER A 111 0.36 0.34 -14.80
C SER A 111 -1.06 0.92 -14.96
N LYS A 112 -2.00 0.47 -14.13
CA LYS A 112 -3.39 0.92 -14.10
C LYS A 112 -3.77 1.62 -12.80
N LEU A 113 -2.80 1.92 -11.95
CA LEU A 113 -3.04 2.52 -10.65
C LEU A 113 -3.22 4.04 -10.75
N ARG A 114 -4.21 4.53 -10.03
CA ARG A 114 -4.37 5.92 -9.64
C ARG A 114 -4.27 6.00 -8.10
N LEU A 115 -3.11 6.40 -7.61
CA LEU A 115 -2.87 6.49 -6.16
C LEU A 115 -3.38 7.83 -5.64
N THR A 116 -4.42 7.78 -4.80
CA THR A 116 -5.12 8.98 -4.35
C THR A 116 -4.67 9.43 -2.97
N GLY A 117 -4.78 10.74 -2.72
CA GLY A 117 -4.48 11.36 -1.44
C GLY A 117 -5.60 11.22 -0.40
N THR A 118 -6.46 10.22 -0.52
CA THR A 118 -7.52 9.95 0.46
C THR A 118 -6.93 9.57 1.80
N ALA A 119 -7.21 10.34 2.85
CA ALA A 119 -6.76 10.05 4.20
C ALA A 119 -7.63 8.98 4.88
N PHE A 120 -7.04 8.22 5.81
CA PHE A 120 -7.79 7.27 6.63
C PHE A 120 -8.85 7.98 7.49
N SER A 121 -8.44 9.05 8.16
CA SER A 121 -9.30 9.91 8.96
C SER A 121 -8.72 11.31 9.10
N LYS A 122 -9.45 12.23 9.74
CA LYS A 122 -8.92 13.56 10.06
C LYS A 122 -7.71 13.52 11.00
N GLN A 123 -7.68 12.53 11.91
CA GLN A 123 -6.60 12.34 12.89
C GLN A 123 -5.39 11.63 12.27
N LEU A 124 -5.60 10.87 11.18
CA LEU A 124 -4.58 10.11 10.46
C LEU A 124 -4.54 10.58 9.00
N PRO A 125 -3.88 11.72 8.74
CA PRO A 125 -3.76 12.28 7.39
C PRO A 125 -2.85 11.42 6.51
N THR A 126 -2.86 11.71 5.23
CA THR A 126 -2.00 11.04 4.23
C THR A 126 -0.53 11.25 4.55
N SER A 127 0.22 10.15 4.58
CA SER A 127 1.67 10.17 4.79
C SER A 127 2.41 10.38 3.47
N GLN A 128 3.52 11.10 3.51
CA GLN A 128 4.39 11.32 2.36
C GLN A 128 5.40 10.18 2.26
N LEU A 129 5.08 9.18 1.44
CA LEU A 129 5.85 7.94 1.31
C LEU A 129 6.24 7.65 -0.13
N HIS A 130 7.27 6.83 -0.28
CA HIS A 130 7.53 6.00 -1.44
C HIS A 130 7.64 4.54 -0.97
N TRP A 131 7.64 3.58 -1.89
CA TRP A 131 7.54 2.17 -1.52
C TRP A 131 8.59 1.33 -2.22
N MET A 132 9.04 0.29 -1.52
CA MET A 132 9.81 -0.81 -2.09
C MET A 132 8.91 -2.04 -2.16
N ILE A 133 8.89 -2.70 -3.31
CA ILE A 133 8.19 -3.99 -3.52
C ILE A 133 9.23 -5.00 -3.99
N ALA A 134 9.30 -6.14 -3.32
CA ALA A 134 10.31 -7.16 -3.63
C ALA A 134 9.79 -8.58 -3.46
N ASP A 135 10.22 -9.45 -4.34
CA ASP A 135 10.12 -10.90 -4.20
C ASP A 135 11.51 -11.54 -4.25
N LYS A 136 11.60 -12.85 -4.49
CA LYS A 136 12.87 -13.55 -4.58
C LYS A 136 13.68 -13.24 -5.85
N ASP A 137 13.04 -12.72 -6.88
CA ASP A 137 13.62 -12.54 -8.22
C ASP A 137 13.86 -11.08 -8.58
N ALA A 138 13.08 -10.15 -8.00
CA ALA A 138 13.10 -8.73 -8.38
C ALA A 138 12.80 -7.80 -7.20
N CYS A 139 13.24 -6.55 -7.34
CA CYS A 139 12.93 -5.46 -6.43
C CYS A 139 12.64 -4.21 -7.24
N ILE A 140 11.60 -3.48 -6.86
CA ILE A 140 11.24 -2.20 -7.49
C ILE A 140 10.97 -1.14 -6.43
N VAL A 141 11.20 0.12 -6.80
CA VAL A 141 10.81 1.30 -6.03
C VAL A 141 9.67 2.01 -6.74
N VAL A 142 8.66 2.39 -6.00
CA VAL A 142 7.48 3.10 -6.49
C VAL A 142 7.40 4.46 -5.86
N GLU A 143 7.39 5.50 -6.65
CA GLU A 143 7.31 6.91 -6.24
C GLU A 143 6.11 7.59 -6.89
N SER A 144 5.25 8.19 -6.08
CA SER A 144 4.14 9.02 -6.56
C SER A 144 4.53 10.49 -6.39
N MET A 145 4.73 11.18 -7.49
CA MET A 145 5.20 12.56 -7.56
C MET A 145 4.22 13.44 -8.35
N LYS A 146 4.49 14.73 -8.44
CA LYS A 146 3.62 15.71 -9.13
C LYS A 146 3.41 15.40 -10.61
N ASP A 147 4.36 14.76 -11.24
CA ASP A 147 4.34 14.38 -12.67
C ASP A 147 3.86 12.93 -12.91
N GLY A 148 3.44 12.23 -11.84
CA GLY A 148 2.84 10.91 -11.92
C GLY A 148 3.51 9.84 -11.07
N LEU A 149 3.12 8.59 -11.34
CA LEU A 149 3.66 7.40 -10.68
C LEU A 149 4.86 6.87 -11.44
N HIS A 150 5.98 6.74 -10.75
CA HIS A 150 7.24 6.23 -11.30
C HIS A 150 7.59 4.89 -10.67
N VAL A 151 8.10 3.97 -11.48
CA VAL A 151 8.52 2.63 -11.06
C VAL A 151 9.94 2.38 -11.55
N TYR A 152 10.85 2.15 -10.61
CA TYR A 152 12.28 1.93 -10.86
C TYR A 152 12.67 0.50 -10.50
N ASP A 153 13.66 -0.03 -11.23
CA ASP A 153 14.33 -1.30 -10.90
C ASP A 153 15.46 -1.12 -9.90
#